data_7c8aac3fb055a9e58aa5dcd532c126cc
#
_entry.id   7c8aac3fb055a9e58aa5dcd532c126cc
#
_cell.length_a   1.000
_cell.length_b   1.000
_cell.length_c   1.000
_cell.angle_alpha   90.00
_cell.angle_beta   90.00
_cell.angle_gamma   90.00
#
_symmetry.space_group_name_H-M   'P 1'
#
loop_
_entity.id
_entity.type
_entity.pdbx_description
1 polymer ?
#
loop_
_entity_poly.entity_id
_entity_poly.type
_entity_poly.pdbx_seq_one_letter_code
_entity_poly.pdbx_strand_id
1 'polypeptide(L)'
;MFWDRESNPLPRYPHLPYNRIINLLSTLQKLNPASNRKLGSGPERFAPHKPLLLLSIIDLVEHHLLTTPELILSPTLRVRFQSFAPIVSPRWRTSRLDIRYPLYYLKTQGLWLPKDAQGRPARAPESVQSADLHPEFWTALQDPSFRRSARLILITTYFPALEQLALAEALGLSSVDILQHRNSNSEKTQAARQTGRSARFRYEVLSGYSFTCALTGRSLTTASGSIMIEAAHIKPFRLTRDNHPTNGLALTPDAHWAFDEGLWSISYAGTSKEYRVRVATHSFVESGPGGKWLSAMHDRPLIFAQQTTLRPNPSACSDHQAQIFLG
;
A
#
# COMPACT_ATOMS: atom_id res chain seq x y z
N MET A 1 1.30 42.79 18.66
CA MET A 1 2.38 42.45 17.70
C MET A 1 1.96 41.18 17.03
N PHE A 2 1.35 41.29 15.84
CA PHE A 2 0.83 40.19 15.05
C PHE A 2 1.98 39.60 14.26
N TRP A 3 2.20 38.26 14.36
CA TRP A 3 3.08 37.54 13.47
C TRP A 3 2.25 37.04 12.30
N ASP A 4 2.42 37.71 11.16
CA ASP A 4 1.95 37.24 9.86
C ASP A 4 2.69 35.95 9.50
N ARG A 5 1.92 34.84 9.38
CA ARG A 5 2.39 33.63 8.71
C ARG A 5 2.24 33.86 7.22
N GLU A 6 3.30 34.27 6.57
CA GLU A 6 3.41 34.19 5.10
C GLU A 6 3.14 32.74 4.67
N SER A 7 1.97 32.54 4.10
CA SER A 7 1.62 31.33 3.36
C SER A 7 2.50 31.28 2.12
N ASN A 8 3.53 30.42 2.17
CA ASN A 8 4.35 30.10 1.01
C ASN A 8 3.43 29.50 -0.07
N PRO A 9 3.16 30.15 -1.21
CA PRO A 9 2.28 29.59 -2.21
C PRO A 9 2.96 28.36 -2.81
N LEU A 10 2.24 27.24 -2.83
CA LEU A 10 2.68 26.03 -3.52
C LEU A 10 3.15 26.38 -4.95
N PRO A 11 4.28 25.83 -5.42
CA PRO A 11 4.79 26.15 -6.75
C PRO A 11 3.69 25.84 -7.78
N ARG A 12 3.28 26.85 -8.55
CA ARG A 12 2.38 26.68 -9.70
C ARG A 12 3.16 25.93 -10.77
N TYR A 13 2.91 24.63 -10.91
CA TYR A 13 3.45 23.88 -12.03
C TYR A 13 2.81 24.41 -13.32
N PRO A 14 3.60 24.70 -14.38
CA PRO A 14 3.06 25.13 -15.65
C PRO A 14 2.14 24.03 -16.20
N HIS A 15 0.94 24.39 -16.61
CA HIS A 15 0.01 23.45 -17.24
C HIS A 15 0.63 22.95 -18.55
N LEU A 16 0.68 21.63 -18.72
CA LEU A 16 1.10 21.06 -20.00
C LEU A 16 0.09 21.39 -21.10
N PRO A 17 0.56 21.64 -22.35
CA PRO A 17 -0.31 21.76 -23.49
C PRO A 17 -1.19 20.50 -23.65
N TYR A 18 -2.44 20.68 -24.06
CA TYR A 18 -3.43 19.62 -24.20
C TYR A 18 -2.95 18.42 -25.06
N ASN A 19 -2.25 18.69 -26.16
CA ASN A 19 -1.66 17.67 -27.02
C ASN A 19 -0.62 16.80 -26.29
N ARG A 20 0.15 17.35 -25.35
CA ARG A 20 1.12 16.59 -24.54
C ARG A 20 0.42 15.67 -23.56
N ILE A 21 -0.65 16.14 -22.93
CA ILE A 21 -1.51 15.32 -22.07
C ILE A 21 -2.08 14.13 -22.83
N ILE A 22 -2.65 14.37 -24.03
CA ILE A 22 -3.19 13.31 -24.87
C ILE A 22 -2.12 12.29 -25.28
N ASN A 23 -0.92 12.74 -25.61
CA ASN A 23 0.21 11.86 -25.96
C ASN A 23 0.60 10.97 -24.76
N LEU A 24 0.68 11.52 -23.57
CA LEU A 24 0.98 10.75 -22.34
C LEU A 24 -0.13 9.72 -22.06
N LEU A 25 -1.39 10.09 -22.15
CA LEU A 25 -2.52 9.15 -21.96
C LEU A 25 -2.51 8.04 -23.02
N SER A 26 -2.19 8.36 -24.29
CA SER A 26 -2.00 7.38 -25.35
C SER A 26 -0.83 6.43 -25.07
N THR A 27 0.26 6.93 -24.51
CA THR A 27 1.39 6.10 -24.07
C THR A 27 0.98 5.11 -22.97
N LEU A 28 0.19 5.56 -21.98
CA LEU A 28 -0.36 4.70 -20.94
C LEU A 28 -1.30 3.61 -21.47
N GLN A 29 -2.02 3.89 -22.54
CA GLN A 29 -2.89 2.92 -23.21
C GLN A 29 -2.10 1.87 -24.01
N LYS A 30 -0.85 2.14 -24.38
CA LYS A 30 0.00 1.31 -25.24
C LYS A 30 1.28 0.82 -24.54
N LEU A 31 1.18 0.36 -23.29
CA LEU A 31 2.36 -0.01 -22.46
C LEU A 31 3.14 -1.23 -22.96
N ASN A 32 2.62 -1.98 -23.91
CA ASN A 32 3.23 -3.23 -24.39
C ASN A 32 3.67 -4.17 -23.24
N PRO A 33 2.76 -4.63 -22.38
CA PRO A 33 3.07 -5.61 -21.34
C PRO A 33 3.30 -6.97 -21.97
N ALA A 34 4.06 -7.85 -21.29
CA ALA A 34 4.13 -9.25 -21.70
C ALA A 34 2.72 -9.83 -21.79
N SER A 35 2.48 -10.73 -22.75
CA SER A 35 1.16 -11.32 -22.94
C SER A 35 1.23 -12.84 -22.97
N ASN A 36 0.21 -13.49 -22.38
CA ASN A 36 0.02 -14.93 -22.43
C ASN A 36 -1.28 -15.24 -23.18
N ARG A 37 -1.16 -15.63 -24.44
CA ARG A 37 -2.31 -15.96 -25.31
C ARG A 37 -3.16 -17.13 -24.80
N LYS A 38 -2.60 -17.99 -23.94
CA LYS A 38 -3.35 -19.09 -23.30
C LYS A 38 -4.43 -18.61 -22.34
N LEU A 39 -4.34 -17.34 -21.88
CA LEU A 39 -5.33 -16.71 -20.98
C LEU A 39 -6.49 -16.02 -21.72
N GLY A 40 -6.57 -16.18 -23.05
CA GLY A 40 -7.64 -15.58 -23.87
C GLY A 40 -7.17 -14.41 -24.72
N SER A 41 -8.15 -13.69 -25.32
CA SER A 41 -7.92 -12.52 -26.17
C SER A 41 -8.16 -11.18 -25.45
N GLY A 42 -8.76 -11.20 -24.27
CA GLY A 42 -9.10 -10.03 -23.46
C GLY A 42 -7.93 -9.48 -22.63
N PRO A 43 -8.24 -8.55 -21.70
CA PRO A 43 -7.23 -7.93 -20.83
C PRO A 43 -6.52 -8.92 -19.92
N GLU A 44 -7.15 -10.08 -19.61
CA GLU A 44 -6.58 -11.15 -18.78
C GLU A 44 -5.27 -11.71 -19.33
N ARG A 45 -5.00 -11.59 -20.64
CA ARG A 45 -3.76 -12.03 -21.27
C ARG A 45 -2.54 -11.20 -20.90
N PHE A 46 -2.72 -9.96 -20.45
CA PHE A 46 -1.63 -9.01 -20.19
C PHE A 46 -1.02 -9.21 -18.80
N ALA A 47 0.30 -9.15 -18.72
CA ALA A 47 1.01 -9.12 -17.43
C ALA A 47 0.66 -7.82 -16.66
N PRO A 48 0.23 -7.91 -15.40
CA PRO A 48 -0.28 -6.76 -14.66
C PRO A 48 0.82 -5.82 -14.13
N HIS A 49 2.09 -6.23 -14.16
CA HIS A 49 3.20 -5.55 -13.46
C HIS A 49 3.39 -4.08 -13.88
N LYS A 50 3.39 -3.79 -15.19
CA LYS A 50 3.59 -2.42 -15.70
C LYS A 50 2.45 -1.48 -15.28
N PRO A 51 1.17 -1.82 -15.56
CA PRO A 51 0.06 -0.96 -15.13
C PRO A 51 -0.04 -0.85 -13.60
N LEU A 52 0.23 -1.90 -12.81
CA LEU A 52 0.23 -1.82 -11.35
C LEU A 52 1.31 -0.87 -10.81
N LEU A 53 2.50 -0.86 -11.40
CA LEU A 53 3.54 0.09 -11.00
C LEU A 53 3.09 1.54 -11.26
N LEU A 54 2.51 1.81 -12.41
CA LEU A 54 1.99 3.14 -12.75
C LEU A 54 0.84 3.56 -11.81
N LEU A 55 -0.09 2.65 -11.49
CA LEU A 55 -1.12 2.89 -10.48
C LEU A 55 -0.53 3.20 -9.10
N SER A 56 0.55 2.50 -8.72
CA SER A 56 1.26 2.78 -7.46
C SER A 56 1.87 4.17 -7.43
N ILE A 57 2.54 4.59 -8.52
CA ILE A 57 3.15 5.92 -8.63
C ILE A 57 2.09 7.02 -8.57
N ILE A 58 1.01 6.88 -9.34
CA ILE A 58 -0.11 7.83 -9.35
C ILE A 58 -0.71 7.98 -7.94
N ASP A 59 -0.88 6.87 -7.23
CA ASP A 59 -1.43 6.86 -5.88
C ASP A 59 -0.50 7.54 -4.87
N LEU A 60 0.82 7.33 -4.97
CA LEU A 60 1.80 8.01 -4.12
C LEU A 60 1.81 9.53 -4.35
N VAL A 61 1.68 9.99 -5.59
CA VAL A 61 1.56 11.43 -5.88
C VAL A 61 0.26 12.00 -5.33
N GLU A 62 -0.87 11.28 -5.47
CA GLU A 62 -2.17 11.70 -4.94
C GLU A 62 -2.15 11.92 -3.42
N HIS A 63 -1.45 11.05 -2.69
CA HIS A 63 -1.35 11.12 -1.24
C HIS A 63 -0.13 11.91 -0.74
N HIS A 64 0.54 12.66 -1.62
CA HIS A 64 1.74 13.46 -1.31
C HIS A 64 2.90 12.67 -0.69
N LEU A 65 2.99 11.36 -1.01
CA LEU A 65 4.06 10.46 -0.58
C LEU A 65 5.22 10.41 -1.58
N LEU A 66 5.00 10.90 -2.80
CA LEU A 66 6.03 11.18 -3.82
C LEU A 66 5.93 12.66 -4.17
N THR A 67 6.89 13.45 -3.69
CA THR A 67 6.90 14.92 -3.79
C THR A 67 7.99 15.46 -4.72
N THR A 68 8.83 14.58 -5.26
CA THR A 68 9.91 14.91 -6.18
C THR A 68 9.85 14.02 -7.43
N PRO A 69 10.46 14.44 -8.56
CA PRO A 69 10.51 13.61 -9.76
C PRO A 69 11.43 12.39 -9.63
N GLU A 70 12.20 12.28 -8.56
CA GLU A 70 13.03 11.11 -8.29
C GLU A 70 12.21 10.01 -7.60
N LEU A 71 11.99 8.91 -8.30
CA LEU A 71 11.29 7.73 -7.82
C LEU A 71 12.28 6.76 -7.17
N ILE A 72 12.41 6.83 -5.86
CA ILE A 72 13.24 5.89 -5.09
C ILE A 72 12.45 4.60 -4.83
N LEU A 73 13.11 3.44 -4.89
CA LEU A 73 12.53 2.15 -4.48
C LEU A 73 12.35 2.07 -2.95
N SER A 74 11.60 3.03 -2.42
CA SER A 74 11.28 3.14 -0.99
C SER A 74 10.38 1.97 -0.51
N PRO A 75 10.36 1.67 0.79
CA PRO A 75 9.38 0.74 1.37
C PRO A 75 7.94 1.09 0.99
N THR A 76 7.59 2.38 0.98
CA THR A 76 6.24 2.88 0.62
C THR A 76 5.83 2.45 -0.79
N LEU A 77 6.68 2.70 -1.79
CA LEU A 77 6.41 2.31 -3.17
C LEU A 77 6.34 0.77 -3.32
N ARG A 78 7.27 0.05 -2.68
CA ARG A 78 7.31 -1.42 -2.72
C ARG A 78 6.04 -2.03 -2.13
N VAL A 79 5.63 -1.59 -0.96
CA VAL A 79 4.43 -2.11 -0.29
C VAL A 79 3.18 -1.73 -1.06
N ARG A 80 3.10 -0.51 -1.61
CA ARG A 80 1.96 -0.13 -2.45
C ARG A 80 1.83 -1.05 -3.66
N PHE A 81 2.91 -1.27 -4.38
CA PHE A 81 2.93 -2.19 -5.52
C PHE A 81 2.54 -3.62 -5.12
N GLN A 82 3.10 -4.14 -4.01
CA GLN A 82 2.80 -5.48 -3.51
C GLN A 82 1.37 -5.62 -2.99
N SER A 83 0.73 -4.55 -2.53
CA SER A 83 -0.64 -4.59 -2.02
C SER A 83 -1.67 -5.02 -3.08
N PHE A 84 -1.33 -4.89 -4.36
CA PHE A 84 -2.17 -5.35 -5.47
C PHE A 84 -2.01 -6.84 -5.81
N ALA A 85 -1.01 -7.53 -5.24
CA ALA A 85 -0.73 -8.94 -5.55
C ALA A 85 -1.96 -9.85 -5.33
N PRO A 86 -2.74 -9.77 -4.23
CA PRO A 86 -3.91 -10.62 -4.03
C PRO A 86 -4.99 -10.43 -5.10
N ILE A 87 -5.06 -9.26 -5.73
CA ILE A 87 -6.06 -8.95 -6.77
C ILE A 87 -5.75 -9.72 -8.06
N VAL A 88 -4.47 -9.81 -8.44
CA VAL A 88 -4.03 -10.36 -9.74
C VAL A 88 -3.45 -11.78 -9.63
N SER A 89 -3.15 -12.27 -8.42
CA SER A 89 -2.53 -13.59 -8.20
C SER A 89 -3.33 -14.78 -8.74
N PRO A 90 -4.68 -14.77 -8.78
CA PRO A 90 -5.42 -15.85 -9.41
C PRO A 90 -5.10 -16.03 -10.90
N ARG A 91 -4.76 -14.95 -11.58
CA ARG A 91 -4.45 -14.93 -13.01
C ARG A 91 -2.94 -15.09 -13.29
N TRP A 92 -2.13 -14.38 -12.54
CA TRP A 92 -0.68 -14.38 -12.67
C TRP A 92 -0.02 -14.95 -11.41
N ARG A 93 0.25 -16.24 -11.43
CA ARG A 93 0.98 -16.95 -10.37
C ARG A 93 2.45 -16.53 -10.34
N THR A 94 2.70 -15.30 -10.01
CA THR A 94 4.05 -14.85 -9.71
C THR A 94 4.20 -14.86 -8.20
N SER A 95 4.98 -15.77 -7.69
CA SER A 95 5.32 -15.89 -6.28
C SER A 95 5.96 -14.59 -5.72
N ARG A 96 6.39 -13.69 -6.61
CA ARG A 96 6.98 -12.39 -6.23
C ARG A 96 6.76 -11.37 -7.34
N LEU A 97 5.96 -10.33 -7.04
CA LEU A 97 5.92 -9.12 -7.84
C LEU A 97 7.19 -8.32 -7.57
N ASP A 98 8.25 -8.57 -8.33
CA ASP A 98 9.47 -7.77 -8.22
C ASP A 98 9.32 -6.46 -8.99
N ILE A 99 9.24 -5.36 -8.27
CA ILE A 99 9.02 -4.01 -8.80
C ILE A 99 10.14 -3.53 -9.73
N ARG A 100 11.36 -4.08 -9.61
CA ARG A 100 12.51 -3.66 -10.42
C ARG A 100 12.31 -3.98 -11.90
N TYR A 101 11.65 -5.08 -12.21
CA TYR A 101 11.39 -5.47 -13.59
C TYR A 101 10.48 -4.49 -14.34
N PRO A 102 9.24 -4.19 -13.90
CA PRO A 102 8.42 -3.20 -14.59
C PRO A 102 9.07 -1.81 -14.58
N LEU A 103 9.78 -1.42 -13.52
CA LEU A 103 10.48 -0.15 -13.45
C LEU A 103 11.57 -0.05 -14.53
N TYR A 104 12.34 -1.11 -14.74
CA TYR A 104 13.35 -1.16 -15.79
C TYR A 104 12.77 -1.14 -17.21
N TYR A 105 11.76 -1.99 -17.48
CA TYR A 105 11.23 -2.15 -18.82
C TYR A 105 10.33 -1.01 -19.30
N LEU A 106 9.74 -0.23 -18.39
CA LEU A 106 8.96 0.96 -18.76
C LEU A 106 9.82 2.14 -19.25
N LYS A 107 11.15 2.06 -19.13
CA LYS A 107 12.05 3.06 -19.77
C LYS A 107 11.82 3.22 -21.27
N THR A 108 11.40 2.14 -21.95
CA THR A 108 11.10 2.16 -23.39
C THR A 108 9.87 2.99 -23.74
N GLN A 109 9.06 3.37 -22.76
CA GLN A 109 7.89 4.24 -22.92
C GLN A 109 8.25 5.73 -22.78
N GLY A 110 9.51 6.05 -22.45
CA GLY A 110 9.96 7.43 -22.25
C GLY A 110 9.40 8.11 -21.00
N LEU A 111 8.83 7.35 -20.05
CA LEU A 111 8.23 7.91 -18.84
C LEU A 111 9.27 8.25 -17.77
N TRP A 112 10.41 7.53 -17.76
CA TRP A 112 11.50 7.72 -16.81
C TRP A 112 12.81 7.04 -17.23
N LEU A 113 13.90 7.39 -16.55
CA LEU A 113 15.22 6.78 -16.70
C LEU A 113 15.57 6.00 -15.42
N PRO A 114 15.62 4.64 -15.45
CA PRO A 114 16.04 3.84 -14.31
C PRO A 114 17.53 4.01 -14.01
N LYS A 115 17.87 4.09 -12.70
CA LYS A 115 19.24 4.28 -12.22
C LYS A 115 19.69 3.16 -11.28
N ASP A 116 21.00 2.90 -11.31
CA ASP A 116 21.69 2.01 -10.36
C ASP A 116 22.00 2.75 -9.03
N ALA A 117 22.66 2.03 -8.10
CA ALA A 117 23.05 2.58 -6.79
C ALA A 117 24.07 3.74 -6.89
N GLN A 118 24.73 3.91 -8.02
CA GLN A 118 25.68 4.99 -8.30
C GLN A 118 25.04 6.14 -9.09
N GLY A 119 23.72 6.11 -9.29
CA GLY A 119 22.99 7.13 -10.05
C GLY A 119 23.17 7.06 -11.57
N ARG A 120 23.82 6.01 -12.10
CA ARG A 120 24.03 5.81 -13.54
C ARG A 120 22.84 5.08 -14.15
N PRO A 121 22.59 5.18 -15.46
CA PRO A 121 21.54 4.40 -16.13
C PRO A 121 21.68 2.90 -15.82
N ALA A 122 20.62 2.30 -15.28
CA ALA A 122 20.60 0.88 -14.92
C ALA A 122 20.76 0.01 -16.18
N ARG A 123 21.64 -0.99 -16.12
CA ARG A 123 21.92 -1.91 -17.24
C ARG A 123 21.04 -3.14 -17.22
N ALA A 124 20.54 -3.53 -16.05
CA ALA A 124 19.67 -4.70 -15.84
C ALA A 124 18.63 -4.41 -14.76
N PRO A 125 17.48 -5.12 -14.75
CA PRO A 125 16.45 -4.93 -13.73
C PRO A 125 16.96 -5.02 -12.29
N GLU A 126 17.87 -5.96 -12.03
CA GLU A 126 18.42 -6.24 -10.70
C GLU A 126 19.26 -5.08 -10.15
N SER A 127 19.83 -4.26 -11.03
CA SER A 127 20.64 -3.09 -10.64
C SER A 127 19.81 -1.85 -10.32
N VAL A 128 18.49 -1.84 -10.60
CA VAL A 128 17.63 -0.65 -10.41
C VAL A 128 17.47 -0.34 -8.93
N GLN A 129 17.75 0.91 -8.55
CA GLN A 129 17.54 1.45 -7.20
C GLN A 129 16.63 2.69 -7.18
N SER A 130 16.61 3.46 -8.27
CA SER A 130 15.74 4.62 -8.45
C SER A 130 15.41 4.84 -9.93
N ALA A 131 14.59 5.84 -10.22
CA ALA A 131 14.36 6.33 -11.56
C ALA A 131 14.06 7.84 -11.53
N ASP A 132 14.54 8.59 -12.53
CA ASP A 132 14.12 9.97 -12.73
C ASP A 132 12.90 9.99 -13.66
N LEU A 133 11.79 10.49 -13.17
CA LEU A 133 10.59 10.70 -13.98
C LEU A 133 10.86 11.79 -15.04
N HIS A 134 10.39 11.55 -16.28
CA HIS A 134 10.48 12.53 -17.33
C HIS A 134 9.73 13.82 -16.91
N PRO A 135 10.29 15.03 -17.13
CA PRO A 135 9.70 16.29 -16.66
C PRO A 135 8.23 16.48 -17.07
N GLU A 136 7.87 16.14 -18.33
CA GLU A 136 6.48 16.23 -18.78
C GLU A 136 5.56 15.26 -18.04
N PHE A 137 6.03 14.04 -17.78
CA PHE A 137 5.24 13.05 -17.04
C PHE A 137 5.06 13.46 -15.58
N TRP A 138 6.14 13.96 -14.94
CA TRP A 138 6.08 14.49 -13.58
C TRP A 138 5.11 15.67 -13.47
N THR A 139 5.18 16.62 -14.41
CA THR A 139 4.25 17.77 -14.46
C THR A 139 2.80 17.32 -14.65
N ALA A 140 2.55 16.36 -15.54
CA ALA A 140 1.22 15.79 -15.73
C ALA A 140 0.68 15.13 -14.45
N LEU A 141 1.52 14.42 -13.71
CA LEU A 141 1.15 13.77 -12.45
C LEU A 141 0.72 14.78 -11.37
N GLN A 142 1.07 16.06 -11.46
CA GLN A 142 0.60 17.10 -10.52
C GLN A 142 -0.87 17.49 -10.77
N ASP A 143 -1.40 17.25 -11.99
CA ASP A 143 -2.80 17.53 -12.33
C ASP A 143 -3.72 16.38 -11.86
N PRO A 144 -4.69 16.63 -10.94
CA PRO A 144 -5.68 15.64 -10.52
C PRO A 144 -6.50 15.05 -11.66
N SER A 145 -6.81 15.86 -12.69
CA SER A 145 -7.58 15.42 -13.86
C SER A 145 -6.82 14.41 -14.71
N PHE A 146 -5.50 14.63 -14.88
CA PHE A 146 -4.61 13.68 -15.53
C PHE A 146 -4.52 12.37 -14.73
N ARG A 147 -4.30 12.44 -13.40
CA ARG A 147 -4.21 11.25 -12.54
C ARG A 147 -5.49 10.42 -12.62
N ARG A 148 -6.67 11.06 -12.58
CA ARG A 148 -7.97 10.37 -12.74
C ARG A 148 -8.08 9.67 -14.10
N SER A 149 -7.77 10.35 -15.19
CA SER A 149 -7.81 9.80 -16.55
C SER A 149 -6.81 8.65 -16.72
N ALA A 150 -5.60 8.81 -16.22
CA ALA A 150 -4.55 7.80 -16.26
C ALA A 150 -4.95 6.52 -15.51
N ARG A 151 -5.51 6.64 -14.29
CA ARG A 151 -6.04 5.49 -13.54
C ARG A 151 -7.11 4.75 -14.33
N LEU A 152 -8.07 5.49 -14.87
CA LEU A 152 -9.18 4.90 -15.63
C LEU A 152 -8.67 4.13 -16.85
N ILE A 153 -7.77 4.72 -17.64
CA ILE A 153 -7.14 4.07 -18.78
C ILE A 153 -6.41 2.80 -18.37
N LEU A 154 -5.56 2.87 -17.34
CA LEU A 154 -4.79 1.71 -16.88
C LEU A 154 -5.70 0.58 -16.40
N ILE A 155 -6.72 0.88 -15.60
CA ILE A 155 -7.63 -0.12 -15.05
C ILE A 155 -8.47 -0.76 -16.17
N THR A 156 -9.07 0.04 -17.05
CA THR A 156 -9.99 -0.49 -18.07
C THR A 156 -9.26 -1.20 -19.21
N THR A 157 -8.02 -0.82 -19.53
CA THR A 157 -7.25 -1.42 -20.63
C THR A 157 -6.61 -2.76 -20.25
N TYR A 158 -6.09 -2.90 -19.03
CA TYR A 158 -5.20 -4.02 -18.69
C TYR A 158 -5.77 -5.03 -17.71
N PHE A 159 -6.96 -4.79 -17.15
CA PHE A 159 -7.53 -5.66 -16.12
C PHE A 159 -8.94 -6.12 -16.49
N PRO A 160 -9.28 -7.41 -16.26
CA PRO A 160 -10.63 -7.91 -16.44
C PRO A 160 -11.58 -7.33 -15.37
N ALA A 161 -12.87 -7.40 -15.63
CA ALA A 161 -13.92 -6.70 -14.87
C ALA A 161 -13.85 -6.88 -13.35
N LEU A 162 -13.62 -8.09 -12.84
CA LEU A 162 -13.53 -8.34 -11.40
C LEU A 162 -12.27 -7.73 -10.78
N GLU A 163 -11.15 -7.74 -11.51
CA GLU A 163 -9.92 -7.08 -11.06
C GLU A 163 -10.09 -5.54 -11.09
N GLN A 164 -10.84 -4.99 -12.07
CA GLN A 164 -11.15 -3.54 -12.11
C GLN A 164 -11.89 -3.11 -10.84
N LEU A 165 -12.90 -3.87 -10.39
CA LEU A 165 -13.62 -3.60 -9.16
C LEU A 165 -12.72 -3.67 -7.94
N ALA A 166 -11.90 -4.71 -7.84
CA ALA A 166 -10.98 -4.86 -6.71
C ALA A 166 -9.91 -3.75 -6.67
N LEU A 167 -9.39 -3.32 -7.83
CA LEU A 167 -8.45 -2.21 -7.93
C LEU A 167 -9.10 -0.88 -7.54
N ALA A 168 -10.36 -0.65 -7.93
CA ALA A 168 -11.09 0.55 -7.53
C ALA A 168 -11.23 0.64 -6.01
N GLU A 169 -11.66 -0.42 -5.36
CA GLU A 169 -11.74 -0.48 -3.89
C GLU A 169 -10.36 -0.28 -3.24
N ALA A 170 -9.31 -0.93 -3.78
CA ALA A 170 -7.94 -0.80 -3.27
C ALA A 170 -7.36 0.62 -3.41
N LEU A 171 -7.80 1.37 -4.42
CA LEU A 171 -7.37 2.75 -4.69
C LEU A 171 -8.33 3.80 -4.09
N GLY A 172 -9.40 3.37 -3.44
CA GLY A 172 -10.41 4.27 -2.88
C GLY A 172 -11.19 5.06 -3.94
N LEU A 173 -11.27 4.54 -5.16
CA LEU A 173 -12.01 5.17 -6.25
C LEU A 173 -13.51 4.93 -6.07
N SER A 174 -14.34 5.92 -6.42
CA SER A 174 -15.77 5.73 -6.39
C SER A 174 -16.21 4.76 -7.49
N SER A 175 -17.20 3.92 -7.20
CA SER A 175 -17.79 3.00 -8.20
C SER A 175 -18.42 3.71 -9.38
N VAL A 176 -18.62 5.02 -9.30
CA VAL A 176 -19.12 5.88 -10.40
C VAL A 176 -18.07 6.01 -11.51
N ASP A 177 -16.79 5.92 -11.15
CA ASP A 177 -15.68 6.06 -12.10
C ASP A 177 -15.47 4.78 -12.95
N ILE A 178 -16.05 3.64 -12.55
CA ILE A 178 -15.96 2.36 -13.27
C ILE A 178 -17.37 1.89 -13.67
N LEU A 179 -17.89 2.47 -14.74
CA LEU A 179 -19.28 2.43 -15.17
C LEU A 179 -19.86 1.04 -15.55
N GLN A 180 -19.05 0.00 -15.74
CA GLN A 180 -19.52 -1.25 -16.36
C GLN A 180 -20.13 -2.29 -15.41
N HIS A 181 -20.04 -2.14 -14.07
CA HIS A 181 -20.48 -3.19 -13.12
C HIS A 181 -21.29 -2.67 -11.93
N ARG A 182 -22.05 -1.61 -12.13
CA ARG A 182 -22.82 -0.94 -11.07
C ARG A 182 -23.86 -1.82 -10.35
N ASN A 183 -24.41 -2.83 -10.99
CA ASN A 183 -25.61 -3.52 -10.54
C ASN A 183 -25.44 -5.03 -10.28
N SER A 184 -24.23 -5.59 -10.32
CA SER A 184 -24.07 -7.02 -10.03
C SER A 184 -23.76 -7.24 -8.54
N ASN A 185 -24.72 -7.83 -7.81
CA ASN A 185 -24.54 -8.30 -6.43
C ASN A 185 -24.15 -9.78 -6.36
N SER A 186 -23.52 -10.31 -7.43
CA SER A 186 -23.07 -11.70 -7.41
C SER A 186 -21.98 -11.92 -6.35
N GLU A 187 -21.89 -13.15 -5.83
CA GLU A 187 -20.84 -13.55 -4.86
C GLU A 187 -19.43 -13.22 -5.36
N LYS A 188 -19.16 -13.42 -6.67
CA LYS A 188 -17.87 -13.07 -7.29
C LYS A 188 -17.58 -11.58 -7.22
N THR A 189 -18.58 -10.73 -7.43
CA THR A 189 -18.44 -9.26 -7.33
C THR A 189 -18.17 -8.83 -5.90
N GLN A 190 -18.87 -9.41 -4.93
CA GLN A 190 -18.64 -9.13 -3.50
C GLN A 190 -17.24 -9.59 -3.06
N ALA A 191 -16.81 -10.78 -3.48
CA ALA A 191 -15.48 -11.29 -3.20
C ALA A 191 -14.37 -10.39 -3.80
N ALA A 192 -14.55 -9.91 -5.04
CA ALA A 192 -13.60 -8.99 -5.68
C ALA A 192 -13.49 -7.67 -4.91
N ARG A 193 -14.62 -7.07 -4.51
CA ARG A 193 -14.63 -5.85 -3.68
C ARG A 193 -13.98 -6.09 -2.33
N GLN A 194 -14.25 -7.23 -1.69
CA GLN A 194 -13.63 -7.57 -0.41
C GLN A 194 -12.11 -7.71 -0.54
N THR A 195 -11.61 -8.34 -1.61
CA THR A 195 -10.17 -8.44 -1.90
C THR A 195 -9.54 -7.04 -2.03
N GLY A 196 -10.21 -6.12 -2.74
CA GLY A 196 -9.76 -4.74 -2.88
C GLY A 196 -9.71 -3.98 -1.54
N ARG A 197 -10.77 -4.10 -0.72
CA ARG A 197 -10.81 -3.47 0.62
C ARG A 197 -9.74 -4.02 1.56
N SER A 198 -9.49 -5.33 1.52
CA SER A 198 -8.42 -5.96 2.31
C SER A 198 -7.04 -5.48 1.86
N ALA A 199 -6.81 -5.32 0.55
CA ALA A 199 -5.58 -4.76 0.01
C ALA A 199 -5.37 -3.30 0.43
N ARG A 200 -6.44 -2.50 0.43
CA ARG A 200 -6.43 -1.12 0.91
C ARG A 200 -6.13 -1.04 2.41
N PHE A 201 -6.86 -1.79 3.24
CA PHE A 201 -6.64 -1.85 4.68
C PHE A 201 -5.19 -2.19 5.00
N ARG A 202 -4.66 -3.26 4.38
CA ARG A 202 -3.26 -3.65 4.57
C ARG A 202 -2.30 -2.49 4.25
N TYR A 203 -2.48 -1.83 3.13
CA TYR A 203 -1.60 -0.72 2.73
C TYR A 203 -1.72 0.47 3.70
N GLU A 204 -2.94 0.90 4.05
CA GLU A 204 -3.19 2.04 4.94
C GLU A 204 -2.63 1.79 6.35
N VAL A 205 -2.82 0.59 6.90
CA VAL A 205 -2.23 0.22 8.19
C VAL A 205 -0.71 0.22 8.10
N LEU A 206 -0.10 -0.52 7.17
CA LEU A 206 1.35 -0.61 7.09
C LEU A 206 2.02 0.74 6.87
N SER A 207 1.46 1.58 5.99
CA SER A 207 1.98 2.93 5.75
C SER A 207 1.81 3.83 6.97
N GLY A 208 0.69 3.73 7.67
CA GLY A 208 0.41 4.47 8.90
C GLY A 208 1.37 4.16 10.04
N TYR A 209 1.99 2.99 10.06
CA TYR A 209 3.04 2.60 11.01
C TYR A 209 4.46 2.70 10.40
N SER A 210 4.62 3.34 9.24
CA SER A 210 5.90 3.42 8.52
C SER A 210 6.58 2.07 8.34
N PHE A 211 5.77 1.03 8.08
CA PHE A 211 6.21 -0.36 7.84
C PHE A 211 6.99 -0.97 9.00
N THR A 212 6.70 -0.54 10.23
CA THR A 212 7.38 -0.94 11.45
C THR A 212 6.39 -1.61 12.41
N CYS A 213 6.82 -2.65 13.12
CA CYS A 213 6.00 -3.34 14.10
C CYS A 213 5.66 -2.42 15.29
N ALA A 214 4.38 -2.25 15.59
CA ALA A 214 3.90 -1.40 16.68
C ALA A 214 4.30 -1.92 18.07
N LEU A 215 4.56 -3.24 18.22
CA LEU A 215 4.99 -3.85 19.47
C LEU A 215 6.52 -3.79 19.64
N THR A 216 7.28 -4.20 18.62
CA THR A 216 8.72 -4.45 18.75
C THR A 216 9.61 -3.39 18.11
N GLY A 217 9.08 -2.50 17.29
CA GLY A 217 9.84 -1.53 16.49
C GLY A 217 10.64 -2.16 15.34
N ARG A 218 10.52 -3.48 15.11
CA ARG A 218 11.27 -4.17 14.05
C ARG A 218 10.61 -3.99 12.67
N SER A 219 11.43 -3.95 11.64
CA SER A 219 11.03 -3.96 10.24
C SER A 219 12.07 -4.70 9.41
N LEU A 220 11.62 -5.41 8.38
CA LEU A 220 12.48 -6.05 7.39
C LEU A 220 11.81 -6.02 6.03
N THR A 221 12.53 -5.49 5.04
CA THR A 221 12.06 -5.45 3.64
C THR A 221 13.13 -6.04 2.73
N THR A 222 12.74 -6.98 1.87
CA THR A 222 13.65 -7.56 0.88
C THR A 222 13.93 -6.59 -0.28
N ALA A 223 15.01 -6.81 -1.02
CA ALA A 223 15.31 -6.03 -2.23
C ALA A 223 14.20 -6.09 -3.29
N SER A 224 13.45 -7.20 -3.38
CA SER A 224 12.30 -7.35 -4.29
C SER A 224 11.03 -6.64 -3.80
N GLY A 225 10.99 -6.16 -2.55
CA GLY A 225 9.87 -5.41 -1.98
C GLY A 225 8.94 -6.20 -1.06
N SER A 226 9.23 -7.46 -0.77
CA SER A 226 8.48 -8.19 0.26
C SER A 226 8.79 -7.61 1.64
N ILE A 227 7.75 -7.40 2.45
CA ILE A 227 7.89 -6.88 3.81
C ILE A 227 7.44 -7.92 4.82
N MET A 228 8.17 -8.01 5.94
CA MET A 228 7.86 -8.92 7.04
C MET A 228 6.60 -8.50 7.82
N ILE A 229 6.25 -7.21 7.81
CA ILE A 229 5.16 -6.67 8.61
C ILE A 229 3.80 -7.02 8.03
N GLU A 230 2.87 -7.40 8.89
CA GLU A 230 1.48 -7.74 8.59
C GLU A 230 0.52 -6.70 9.18
N ALA A 231 -0.66 -6.55 8.56
CA ALA A 231 -1.74 -5.73 9.11
C ALA A 231 -2.69 -6.64 9.90
N ALA A 232 -2.63 -6.55 11.22
CA ALA A 232 -3.51 -7.24 12.16
C ALA A 232 -4.79 -6.43 12.41
N HIS A 233 -5.96 -7.07 12.46
CA HIS A 233 -7.18 -6.42 12.93
C HIS A 233 -7.23 -6.44 14.46
N ILE A 234 -7.55 -5.31 15.08
CA ILE A 234 -7.74 -5.22 16.54
C ILE A 234 -9.02 -5.96 16.92
N LYS A 235 -10.15 -5.59 16.29
CA LYS A 235 -11.39 -6.39 16.32
C LYS A 235 -11.39 -7.34 15.14
N PRO A 236 -11.54 -8.66 15.33
CA PRO A 236 -11.49 -9.63 14.24
C PRO A 236 -12.45 -9.27 13.10
N PHE A 237 -11.95 -9.23 11.88
CA PHE A 237 -12.74 -8.89 10.69
C PHE A 237 -13.96 -9.78 10.50
N ARG A 238 -13.87 -11.07 10.85
CA ARG A 238 -15.00 -12.03 10.78
C ARG A 238 -16.22 -11.57 11.58
N LEU A 239 -16.04 -10.81 12.67
CA LEU A 239 -17.10 -10.34 13.55
C LEU A 239 -17.65 -8.97 13.13
N THR A 240 -16.78 -8.05 12.69
CA THR A 240 -17.14 -6.64 12.50
C THR A 240 -17.24 -6.21 11.03
N ARG A 241 -16.57 -6.92 10.12
CA ARG A 241 -16.37 -6.50 8.71
C ARG A 241 -15.73 -5.11 8.57
N ASP A 242 -15.03 -4.65 9.62
CA ASP A 242 -14.43 -3.33 9.68
C ASP A 242 -12.98 -3.34 9.16
N ASN A 243 -12.77 -2.71 8.00
CA ASN A 243 -11.47 -2.47 7.38
C ASN A 243 -11.02 -1.00 7.56
N HIS A 244 -11.57 -0.27 8.53
CA HIS A 244 -11.03 1.06 8.82
C HIS A 244 -9.61 0.95 9.39
N PRO A 245 -8.63 1.75 8.95
CA PRO A 245 -7.22 1.59 9.37
C PRO A 245 -6.99 1.78 10.88
N THR A 246 -7.89 2.48 11.59
CA THR A 246 -7.85 2.58 13.06
C THR A 246 -8.24 1.28 13.78
N ASN A 247 -8.80 0.30 13.06
CA ASN A 247 -9.01 -1.07 13.53
C ASN A 247 -7.80 -1.96 13.19
N GLY A 248 -6.62 -1.37 12.93
CA GLY A 248 -5.45 -2.10 12.47
C GLY A 248 -4.17 -1.78 13.24
N LEU A 249 -3.31 -2.79 13.36
CA LEU A 249 -1.94 -2.71 13.88
C LEU A 249 -0.98 -3.26 12.84
N ALA A 250 0.18 -2.63 12.69
CA ALA A 250 1.28 -3.20 11.93
C ALA A 250 2.14 -4.06 12.87
N LEU A 251 2.25 -5.36 12.61
CA LEU A 251 2.90 -6.31 13.51
C LEU A 251 3.84 -7.24 12.73
N THR A 252 4.90 -7.71 13.39
CA THR A 252 5.67 -8.89 12.92
C THR A 252 4.80 -10.14 13.07
N PRO A 253 5.04 -11.23 12.29
CA PRO A 253 4.23 -12.45 12.37
C PRO A 253 4.13 -13.07 13.77
N ASP A 254 5.22 -13.06 14.52
CA ASP A 254 5.26 -13.51 15.92
C ASP A 254 4.41 -12.64 16.85
N ALA A 255 4.50 -11.32 16.69
CA ALA A 255 3.70 -10.36 17.45
C ALA A 255 2.21 -10.43 17.07
N HIS A 256 1.89 -10.66 15.78
CA HIS A 256 0.53 -10.81 15.27
C HIS A 256 -0.11 -12.09 15.83
N TRP A 257 0.59 -13.22 15.70
CA TRP A 257 0.12 -14.47 16.28
C TRP A 257 -0.15 -14.34 17.78
N ALA A 258 0.79 -13.77 18.55
CA ALA A 258 0.63 -13.59 19.99
C ALA A 258 -0.55 -12.65 20.35
N PHE A 259 -0.88 -11.69 19.48
CA PHE A 259 -2.05 -10.81 19.62
C PHE A 259 -3.36 -11.57 19.41
N ASP A 260 -3.43 -12.34 18.34
CA ASP A 260 -4.62 -13.16 18.02
C ASP A 260 -4.89 -14.23 19.05
N GLU A 261 -3.83 -14.80 19.69
CA GLU A 261 -3.93 -15.76 20.80
C GLU A 261 -4.25 -15.07 22.16
N GLY A 262 -4.40 -13.76 22.20
CA GLY A 262 -4.72 -13.03 23.43
C GLY A 262 -3.57 -12.93 24.45
N LEU A 263 -2.33 -13.23 24.05
CA LEU A 263 -1.18 -13.17 24.95
C LEU A 263 -0.75 -11.75 25.28
N TRP A 264 -1.14 -10.79 24.45
CA TRP A 264 -0.99 -9.38 24.73
C TRP A 264 -2.13 -8.55 24.14
N SER A 265 -2.32 -7.36 24.69
CA SER A 265 -3.34 -6.39 24.26
C SER A 265 -2.85 -4.96 24.46
N ILE A 266 -3.73 -3.99 24.19
CA ILE A 266 -3.43 -2.56 24.27
C ILE A 266 -4.36 -1.90 25.28
N SER A 267 -3.84 -1.28 26.32
CA SER A 267 -4.60 -0.35 27.17
C SER A 267 -4.46 1.08 26.67
N TYR A 268 -5.55 1.83 26.72
CA TYR A 268 -5.57 3.24 26.39
C TYR A 268 -5.92 4.07 27.62
N ALA A 269 -5.04 5.00 28.00
CA ALA A 269 -5.27 5.94 29.06
C ALA A 269 -5.80 7.26 28.50
N GLY A 270 -7.11 7.50 28.63
CA GLY A 270 -7.80 8.66 28.06
C GLY A 270 -7.24 10.01 28.52
N THR A 271 -6.76 10.10 29.77
CA THR A 271 -6.18 11.32 30.36
C THR A 271 -4.84 11.70 29.73
N SER A 272 -3.93 10.73 29.53
CA SER A 272 -2.61 10.95 28.90
C SER A 272 -2.62 10.74 27.39
N LYS A 273 -3.71 10.20 26.82
CA LYS A 273 -3.80 9.75 25.41
C LYS A 273 -2.72 8.73 25.01
N GLU A 274 -2.26 7.93 25.97
CA GLU A 274 -1.22 6.94 25.77
C GLU A 274 -1.80 5.55 25.50
N TYR A 275 -1.13 4.82 24.61
CA TYR A 275 -1.38 3.42 24.35
C TYR A 275 -0.24 2.60 24.95
N ARG A 276 -0.55 1.66 25.85
CA ARG A 276 0.42 0.81 26.51
C ARG A 276 0.15 -0.66 26.26
N VAL A 277 1.21 -1.43 26.15
CA VAL A 277 1.16 -2.88 25.96
C VAL A 277 0.78 -3.56 27.26
N ARG A 278 -0.22 -4.45 27.21
CA ARG A 278 -0.58 -5.34 28.34
C ARG A 278 -0.25 -6.75 27.94
N VAL A 279 0.53 -7.47 28.74
CA VAL A 279 0.94 -8.85 28.48
C VAL A 279 0.36 -9.76 29.55
N ALA A 280 -0.26 -10.87 29.13
CA ALA A 280 -0.86 -11.90 29.96
C ALA A 280 0.23 -12.86 30.52
N THR A 281 1.12 -12.34 31.36
CA THR A 281 2.36 -13.02 31.80
C THR A 281 2.15 -14.37 32.48
N HIS A 282 0.93 -14.66 32.93
CA HIS A 282 0.55 -15.93 33.58
C HIS A 282 -0.06 -16.95 32.60
N SER A 283 -0.31 -16.56 31.36
CA SER A 283 -1.01 -17.38 30.38
C SER A 283 -0.11 -18.12 29.40
N PHE A 284 1.21 -17.93 29.49
CA PHE A 284 2.18 -18.59 28.62
C PHE A 284 3.54 -18.74 29.27
N VAL A 285 4.40 -19.55 28.66
CA VAL A 285 5.78 -19.77 29.08
C VAL A 285 6.71 -19.37 27.93
N GLU A 286 7.64 -18.45 28.20
CA GLU A 286 8.75 -18.15 27.29
C GLU A 286 9.96 -19.00 27.66
N SER A 287 10.41 -19.82 26.71
CA SER A 287 11.55 -20.72 26.88
C SER A 287 12.55 -20.54 25.74
N GLY A 288 13.81 -20.90 26.03
CA GLY A 288 14.90 -20.89 25.07
C GLY A 288 15.92 -19.76 25.27
N PRO A 289 17.02 -19.78 24.49
CA PRO A 289 18.15 -18.85 24.67
C PRO A 289 17.82 -17.40 24.27
N GLY A 290 16.69 -17.17 23.53
CA GLY A 290 16.22 -15.83 23.15
C GLY A 290 15.62 -15.01 24.29
N GLY A 291 15.41 -15.63 25.47
CA GLY A 291 14.89 -14.96 26.65
C GLY A 291 13.41 -14.53 26.56
N LYS A 292 13.04 -13.64 27.45
CA LYS A 292 11.67 -13.14 27.59
C LYS A 292 11.41 -11.97 26.64
N TRP A 293 11.05 -12.23 25.39
CA TRP A 293 10.83 -11.15 24.43
C TRP A 293 9.45 -10.49 24.57
N LEU A 294 8.38 -11.28 24.80
CA LEU A 294 7.02 -10.76 24.92
C LEU A 294 6.76 -10.19 26.32
N SER A 295 7.12 -10.93 27.38
CA SER A 295 6.96 -10.46 28.77
C SER A 295 7.68 -9.13 29.01
N ALA A 296 8.83 -8.92 28.37
CA ALA A 296 9.60 -7.68 28.45
C ALA A 296 8.90 -6.46 27.81
N MET A 297 7.83 -6.67 27.04
CA MET A 297 7.03 -5.59 26.45
C MET A 297 5.94 -5.05 27.38
N HIS A 298 5.66 -5.73 28.50
CA HIS A 298 4.63 -5.31 29.44
C HIS A 298 4.84 -3.86 29.89
N ASP A 299 3.75 -3.09 29.86
CA ASP A 299 3.64 -1.67 30.22
C ASP A 299 4.52 -0.70 29.39
N ARG A 300 5.15 -1.17 28.31
CA ARG A 300 5.82 -0.28 27.37
C ARG A 300 4.81 0.48 26.51
N PRO A 301 5.15 1.71 26.07
CA PRO A 301 4.32 2.43 25.11
C PRO A 301 4.27 1.67 23.78
N LEU A 302 3.11 1.69 23.12
CA LEU A 302 2.96 1.23 21.74
C LEU A 302 3.78 2.16 20.82
N ILE A 303 4.44 1.58 19.83
CA ILE A 303 5.35 2.32 18.94
C ILE A 303 4.55 2.86 17.75
N PHE A 304 4.66 4.17 17.54
CA PHE A 304 4.07 4.87 16.40
C PHE A 304 5.14 5.58 15.58
N ALA A 305 4.92 5.67 14.27
CA ALA A 305 5.76 6.52 13.42
C ALA A 305 5.57 8.00 13.77
N GLN A 306 6.66 8.77 13.77
CA GLN A 306 6.64 10.18 14.18
C GLN A 306 5.73 11.06 13.31
N GLN A 307 5.60 10.73 12.03
CA GLN A 307 4.86 11.55 11.04
C GLN A 307 3.41 11.10 10.83
N THR A 308 2.94 10.04 11.49
CA THR A 308 1.58 9.54 11.31
C THR A 308 0.62 10.04 12.36
N THR A 309 -0.60 10.36 11.93
CA THR A 309 -1.75 10.63 12.79
C THR A 309 -2.59 9.37 13.07
N LEU A 310 -2.31 8.26 12.39
CA LEU A 310 -3.02 7.00 12.58
C LEU A 310 -2.81 6.49 14.01
N ARG A 311 -3.91 6.24 14.71
CA ARG A 311 -3.93 5.64 16.05
C ARG A 311 -5.00 4.56 16.11
N PRO A 312 -4.80 3.51 16.91
CA PRO A 312 -5.84 2.53 17.18
C PRO A 312 -7.09 3.19 17.74
N ASN A 313 -8.26 2.67 17.36
CA ASN A 313 -9.51 3.10 17.98
C ASN A 313 -9.54 2.62 19.44
N PRO A 314 -9.68 3.51 20.44
CA PRO A 314 -9.71 3.13 21.85
C PRO A 314 -10.79 2.10 22.19
N SER A 315 -11.98 2.21 21.58
CA SER A 315 -13.06 1.21 21.76
C SER A 315 -12.63 -0.16 21.22
N ALA A 316 -11.92 -0.21 20.08
CA ALA A 316 -11.44 -1.48 19.56
C ALA A 316 -10.41 -2.13 20.49
N CYS A 317 -9.52 -1.34 21.10
CA CYS A 317 -8.57 -1.83 22.09
C CYS A 317 -9.29 -2.39 23.34
N SER A 318 -10.29 -1.67 23.85
CA SER A 318 -11.09 -2.12 25.02
C SER A 318 -11.85 -3.42 24.73
N ASP A 319 -12.41 -3.54 23.52
CA ASP A 319 -13.12 -4.77 23.12
C ASP A 319 -12.17 -5.96 22.98
N HIS A 320 -10.96 -5.77 22.45
CA HIS A 320 -9.95 -6.80 22.41
C HIS A 320 -9.52 -7.22 23.82
N GLN A 321 -9.33 -6.27 24.74
CA GLN A 321 -9.05 -6.59 26.13
C GLN A 321 -10.17 -7.41 26.80
N ALA A 322 -11.42 -7.07 26.53
CA ALA A 322 -12.56 -7.73 27.17
C ALA A 322 -12.91 -9.12 26.58
N GLN A 323 -12.60 -9.35 25.30
CA GLN A 323 -13.10 -10.53 24.56
C GLN A 323 -12.02 -11.53 24.17
N ILE A 324 -10.76 -11.11 24.08
CA ILE A 324 -9.68 -11.92 23.51
C ILE A 324 -8.50 -12.05 24.50
N PHE A 325 -8.14 -10.97 25.19
CA PHE A 325 -6.98 -10.93 26.07
C PHE A 325 -7.12 -11.88 27.27
N LEU A 326 -6.07 -12.64 27.57
CA LEU A 326 -6.03 -13.69 28.60
C LEU A 326 -5.47 -13.22 29.96
N GLY A 327 -5.23 -11.91 30.12
CA GLY A 327 -4.64 -11.33 31.33
C GLY A 327 -5.53 -10.41 32.14
#